data_eaa23e2f715aa450181febf2e3b6e454
#
_entry.id   eaa23e2f715aa450181febf2e3b6e454
#
_cell.length_a   1.000
_cell.length_b   1.000
_cell.length_c   1.000
_cell.angle_alpha   90.00
_cell.angle_beta   90.00
_cell.angle_gamma   90.00
#
_symmetry.space_group_name_H-M   'P 1'
#
loop_
_entity.id
_entity.type
_entity.pdbx_description
1 polymer ?
#
loop_
_entity_poly.entity_id
_entity_poly.type
_entity_poly.pdbx_seq_one_letter_code
_entity_poly.pdbx_strand_id
1 'polypeptide(L)'
;RVARWNGQTRGAHAFSVASGLESMAVGEDQILGQIRSALARAQAHDHVGPQLNSLLQQALRVGKRVHTETDVDKVSSSLVGAGLARAEEALGDLSQLTVLVIGAGGMGALAATAARRMGVAGLLVANRDPGRARSLAGRLDARVVNWADREHALADADVVITSTGAPGTVISAEAVERALASRASRGAGSGAQVLLDLALVHDVDRDVHGVAGATLLGLAELGALLSEGASSPEISAARDLVTAEVVAHVAERAAEAVVPTVRALRATAEQILTDELARLDRRDLGLADSQRAEVERAMHRLIDKLLHTPTVRVKELAERGQGGDYARALSELFDLHPADVRMVSAPVDLPVWLETEGGRR
;
A
#
# COMPACT_ATOMS: atom_id res chain seq x y z
N ARG A 1 12.79 -16.74 6.85
CA ARG A 1 13.95 -15.85 6.51
C ARG A 1 13.45 -14.42 6.65
N VAL A 2 13.90 -13.70 7.68
CA VAL A 2 13.67 -12.26 7.79
C VAL A 2 14.59 -11.60 6.78
N ALA A 3 14.03 -11.12 5.67
CA ALA A 3 14.79 -10.33 4.70
C ALA A 3 15.24 -9.03 5.39
N ARG A 4 16.55 -8.75 5.38
CA ARG A 4 17.08 -7.45 5.81
C ARG A 4 16.81 -6.46 4.67
N TRP A 5 15.77 -5.68 4.82
CA TRP A 5 15.38 -4.64 3.88
C TRP A 5 16.16 -3.37 4.16
N ASN A 6 16.80 -2.76 3.17
CA ASN A 6 17.37 -1.43 3.28
C ASN A 6 16.25 -0.35 3.29
N GLY A 7 16.56 0.89 3.62
CA GLY A 7 15.53 1.93 3.82
C GLY A 7 14.71 2.24 2.57
N GLN A 8 15.26 2.09 1.36
CA GLN A 8 14.58 2.34 0.08
C GLN A 8 13.63 1.20 -0.30
N THR A 9 14.08 -0.04 -0.14
CA THR A 9 13.25 -1.22 -0.37
C THR A 9 12.02 -1.21 0.57
N ARG A 10 12.18 -0.69 1.80
CA ARG A 10 11.06 -0.53 2.75
C ARG A 10 10.03 0.50 2.28
N GLY A 11 10.49 1.64 1.75
CA GLY A 11 9.60 2.68 1.21
C GLY A 11 8.83 2.18 0.00
N ALA A 12 9.53 1.62 -0.98
CA ALA A 12 8.93 1.05 -2.18
C ALA A 12 7.89 -0.03 -1.84
N HIS A 13 8.23 -0.98 -0.98
CA HIS A 13 7.31 -2.03 -0.53
C HIS A 13 6.10 -1.45 0.21
N ALA A 14 6.31 -0.51 1.14
CA ALA A 14 5.20 0.10 1.86
C ALA A 14 4.23 0.84 0.92
N PHE A 15 4.74 1.52 -0.11
CA PHE A 15 3.92 2.22 -1.09
C PHE A 15 3.20 1.24 -2.02
N SER A 16 3.87 0.19 -2.50
CA SER A 16 3.26 -0.86 -3.32
C SER A 16 2.15 -1.60 -2.55
N VAL A 17 2.40 -1.96 -1.29
CA VAL A 17 1.39 -2.60 -0.43
C VAL A 17 0.21 -1.67 -0.18
N ALA A 18 0.46 -0.39 0.18
CA ALA A 18 -0.60 0.58 0.42
C ALA A 18 -1.44 0.87 -0.84
N SER A 19 -0.84 0.71 -2.02
CA SER A 19 -1.50 0.87 -3.33
C SER A 19 -2.19 -0.41 -3.81
N GLY A 20 -2.14 -1.51 -3.03
CA GLY A 20 -2.73 -2.79 -3.42
C GLY A 20 -2.01 -3.51 -4.57
N LEU A 21 -0.81 -3.05 -5.00
CA LEU A 21 -0.08 -3.61 -6.14
C LEU A 21 0.59 -4.96 -5.85
N GLU A 22 0.80 -5.30 -4.57
CA GLU A 22 1.38 -6.57 -4.13
C GLU A 22 0.31 -7.56 -3.64
N SER A 23 -0.96 -7.19 -3.67
CA SER A 23 -2.04 -8.10 -3.35
C SER A 23 -2.40 -8.96 -4.57
N MET A 24 -2.84 -10.19 -4.34
CA MET A 24 -3.35 -11.05 -5.42
C MET A 24 -4.62 -10.46 -6.07
N ALA A 25 -5.39 -9.67 -5.33
CA ALA A 25 -6.45 -8.81 -5.84
C ALA A 25 -5.92 -7.37 -5.92
N VAL A 26 -5.27 -7.03 -7.03
CA VAL A 26 -4.71 -5.68 -7.25
C VAL A 26 -5.82 -4.63 -7.14
N GLY A 27 -5.58 -3.55 -6.35
CA GLY A 27 -6.54 -2.47 -6.15
C GLY A 27 -7.55 -2.72 -5.01
N GLU A 28 -7.20 -3.49 -3.97
CA GLU A 28 -8.08 -3.72 -2.82
C GLU A 28 -8.09 -2.52 -1.85
N ASP A 29 -9.19 -1.78 -1.80
CA ASP A 29 -9.41 -0.62 -0.90
C ASP A 29 -9.25 -0.94 0.59
N GLN A 30 -9.39 -2.20 1.01
CA GLN A 30 -9.30 -2.59 2.42
C GLN A 30 -7.90 -2.42 3.00
N ILE A 31 -6.85 -2.51 2.17
CA ILE A 31 -5.46 -2.41 2.62
C ILE A 31 -5.20 -1.03 3.25
N LEU A 32 -5.68 0.04 2.61
CA LEU A 32 -5.57 1.39 3.16
C LEU A 32 -6.25 1.51 4.53
N GLY A 33 -7.44 0.90 4.67
CA GLY A 33 -8.17 0.84 5.94
C GLY A 33 -7.43 0.07 7.02
N GLN A 34 -6.82 -1.06 6.66
CA GLN A 34 -6.03 -1.89 7.58
C GLN A 34 -4.76 -1.18 8.04
N ILE A 35 -4.00 -0.57 7.12
CA ILE A 35 -2.79 0.21 7.45
C ILE A 35 -3.16 1.38 8.35
N ARG A 36 -4.23 2.13 8.05
CA ARG A 36 -4.71 3.26 8.87
C ARG A 36 -5.07 2.81 10.29
N SER A 37 -5.80 1.71 10.41
CA SER A 37 -6.21 1.15 11.70
C SER A 37 -5.03 0.62 12.51
N ALA A 38 -4.05 -0.01 11.85
CA ALA A 38 -2.82 -0.50 12.48
C ALA A 38 -1.97 0.68 12.98
N LEU A 39 -1.80 1.72 12.15
CA LEU A 39 -1.05 2.93 12.50
C LEU A 39 -1.69 3.65 13.69
N ALA A 40 -3.01 3.86 13.66
CA ALA A 40 -3.74 4.50 14.76
C ALA A 40 -3.59 3.74 16.10
N ARG A 41 -3.65 2.40 16.07
CA ARG A 41 -3.40 1.58 17.25
C ARG A 41 -1.96 1.70 17.75
N ALA A 42 -0.99 1.69 16.84
CA ALA A 42 0.42 1.83 17.20
C ALA A 42 0.73 3.21 17.80
N GLN A 43 0.11 4.27 17.29
CA GLN A 43 0.19 5.63 17.83
C GLN A 43 -0.43 5.73 19.22
N ALA A 44 -1.61 5.13 19.42
CA ALA A 44 -2.30 5.16 20.72
C ALA A 44 -1.53 4.46 21.86
N HIS A 45 -0.60 3.54 21.51
CA HIS A 45 0.22 2.81 22.48
C HIS A 45 1.71 3.23 22.44
N ASP A 46 2.05 4.30 21.75
CA ASP A 46 3.42 4.81 21.59
C ASP A 46 4.42 3.76 21.02
N HIS A 47 3.91 2.85 20.17
CA HIS A 47 4.69 1.76 19.57
C HIS A 47 5.31 2.13 18.22
N VAL A 48 5.10 3.35 17.72
CA VAL A 48 5.60 3.81 16.42
C VAL A 48 6.47 5.04 16.58
N GLY A 49 7.75 4.91 16.21
CA GLY A 49 8.68 6.05 16.21
C GLY A 49 8.44 7.02 15.02
N PRO A 50 9.01 8.24 15.06
CA PRO A 50 8.75 9.29 14.07
C PRO A 50 9.00 8.86 12.63
N GLN A 51 10.06 8.09 12.37
CA GLN A 51 10.43 7.64 11.02
C GLN A 51 9.40 6.67 10.42
N LEU A 52 8.96 5.67 11.21
CA LEU A 52 7.97 4.70 10.76
C LEU A 52 6.59 5.36 10.62
N ASN A 53 6.26 6.28 11.52
CA ASN A 53 5.03 7.06 11.44
C ASN A 53 4.98 7.89 10.14
N SER A 54 6.06 8.61 9.82
CA SER A 54 6.19 9.39 8.58
C SER A 54 6.04 8.50 7.34
N LEU A 55 6.74 7.36 7.30
CA LEU A 55 6.70 6.40 6.20
C LEU A 55 5.28 5.86 5.97
N LEU A 56 4.58 5.42 7.03
CA LEU A 56 3.24 4.86 6.91
C LEU A 56 2.19 5.92 6.54
N GLN A 57 2.33 7.14 7.05
CA GLN A 57 1.47 8.25 6.62
C GLN A 57 1.69 8.59 5.13
N GLN A 58 2.93 8.56 4.66
CA GLN A 58 3.23 8.77 3.25
C GLN A 58 2.70 7.61 2.39
N ALA A 59 2.86 6.36 2.84
CA ALA A 59 2.28 5.19 2.18
C ALA A 59 0.74 5.32 2.02
N LEU A 60 0.05 5.79 3.06
CA LEU A 60 -1.39 6.05 2.99
C LEU A 60 -1.75 7.16 1.99
N ARG A 61 -0.92 8.22 1.88
CA ARG A 61 -1.13 9.27 0.86
C ARG A 61 -0.91 8.74 -0.54
N VAL A 62 0.19 8.01 -0.77
CA VAL A 62 0.51 7.39 -2.07
C VAL A 62 -0.57 6.42 -2.49
N GLY A 63 -0.96 5.48 -1.61
CA GLY A 63 -2.04 4.54 -1.89
C GLY A 63 -3.34 5.25 -2.26
N LYS A 64 -3.75 6.29 -1.50
CA LYS A 64 -4.93 7.08 -1.85
C LYS A 64 -4.81 7.75 -3.23
N ARG A 65 -3.64 8.29 -3.58
CA ARG A 65 -3.40 8.88 -4.91
C ARG A 65 -3.52 7.85 -6.01
N VAL A 66 -2.91 6.67 -5.85
CA VAL A 66 -3.02 5.57 -6.81
C VAL A 66 -4.49 5.22 -7.08
N HIS A 67 -5.29 5.02 -6.04
CA HIS A 67 -6.71 4.72 -6.18
C HIS A 67 -7.52 5.84 -6.84
N THR A 68 -7.12 7.12 -6.65
CA THR A 68 -7.87 8.25 -7.23
C THR A 68 -7.41 8.65 -8.63
N GLU A 69 -6.15 8.37 -9.00
CA GLU A 69 -5.52 8.87 -10.23
C GLU A 69 -5.34 7.78 -11.30
N THR A 70 -5.46 6.48 -10.97
CA THR A 70 -5.07 5.39 -11.91
C THR A 70 -6.17 4.37 -12.22
N ASP A 71 -7.38 4.56 -11.73
CA ASP A 71 -8.47 3.59 -11.95
C ASP A 71 -8.12 2.13 -11.56
N VAL A 72 -7.10 1.92 -10.71
CA VAL A 72 -6.64 0.58 -10.29
C VAL A 72 -7.75 -0.25 -9.62
N ASP A 73 -8.76 0.41 -9.06
CA ASP A 73 -9.95 -0.23 -8.48
C ASP A 73 -10.78 -0.98 -9.53
N LYS A 74 -10.67 -0.61 -10.81
CA LYS A 74 -11.35 -1.32 -11.90
C LYS A 74 -10.79 -2.73 -12.10
N VAL A 75 -9.54 -2.98 -11.70
CA VAL A 75 -8.91 -4.31 -11.81
C VAL A 75 -9.62 -5.32 -10.91
N SER A 76 -9.91 -4.96 -9.65
CA SER A 76 -10.67 -5.83 -8.75
C SER A 76 -12.11 -6.09 -9.24
N SER A 77 -12.75 -5.06 -9.82
CA SER A 77 -14.07 -5.25 -10.47
C SER A 77 -13.97 -6.08 -11.73
N SER A 78 -12.85 -6.03 -12.46
CA SER A 78 -12.60 -6.86 -13.63
C SER A 78 -12.41 -8.33 -13.27
N LEU A 79 -11.76 -8.64 -12.11
CA LEU A 79 -11.66 -10.03 -11.60
C LEU A 79 -13.03 -10.64 -11.33
N VAL A 80 -13.89 -9.91 -10.64
CA VAL A 80 -15.27 -10.35 -10.39
C VAL A 80 -16.04 -10.47 -11.69
N GLY A 81 -15.90 -9.50 -12.60
CA GLY A 81 -16.51 -9.52 -13.91
C GLY A 81 -16.09 -10.72 -14.74
N ALA A 82 -14.79 -11.04 -14.78
CA ALA A 82 -14.27 -12.24 -15.47
C ALA A 82 -14.83 -13.54 -14.87
N GLY A 83 -14.89 -13.61 -13.52
CA GLY A 83 -15.48 -14.76 -12.84
C GLY A 83 -16.97 -14.95 -13.15
N LEU A 84 -17.75 -13.87 -13.17
CA LEU A 84 -19.17 -13.91 -13.53
C LEU A 84 -19.38 -14.23 -15.01
N ALA A 85 -18.56 -13.69 -15.93
CA ALA A 85 -18.60 -14.04 -17.34
C ALA A 85 -18.29 -15.54 -17.55
N ARG A 86 -17.31 -16.08 -16.81
CA ARG A 86 -17.02 -17.51 -16.85
C ARG A 86 -18.17 -18.36 -16.31
N ALA A 87 -18.88 -17.86 -15.29
CA ALA A 87 -20.08 -18.51 -14.77
C ALA A 87 -21.21 -18.48 -15.79
N GLU A 88 -21.40 -17.38 -16.52
CA GLU A 88 -22.37 -17.26 -17.60
C GLU A 88 -22.10 -18.23 -18.75
N GLU A 89 -20.85 -18.39 -19.16
CA GLU A 89 -20.43 -19.37 -20.16
C GLU A 89 -20.75 -20.82 -19.73
N ALA A 90 -20.59 -21.12 -18.45
CA ALA A 90 -20.74 -22.47 -17.91
C ALA A 90 -22.20 -22.81 -17.58
N LEU A 91 -23.00 -21.84 -17.13
CA LEU A 91 -24.32 -22.06 -16.54
C LEU A 91 -25.48 -21.45 -17.37
N GLY A 92 -25.17 -20.56 -18.32
CA GLY A 92 -26.14 -19.81 -19.11
C GLY A 92 -26.41 -18.41 -18.55
N ASP A 93 -27.44 -17.75 -19.07
CA ASP A 93 -27.78 -16.34 -18.84
C ASP A 93 -27.84 -15.98 -17.34
N LEU A 94 -27.01 -15.02 -16.91
CA LEU A 94 -26.96 -14.52 -15.55
C LEU A 94 -28.30 -14.03 -15.01
N SER A 95 -29.20 -13.57 -15.91
CA SER A 95 -30.55 -13.13 -15.54
C SER A 95 -31.45 -14.26 -15.01
N GLN A 96 -31.02 -15.50 -15.14
CA GLN A 96 -31.70 -16.69 -14.62
C GLN A 96 -30.98 -17.28 -13.39
N LEU A 97 -29.78 -16.79 -13.07
CA LEU A 97 -28.93 -17.37 -12.05
C LEU A 97 -29.08 -16.67 -10.69
N THR A 98 -28.97 -17.45 -9.64
CA THR A 98 -28.89 -16.97 -8.26
C THR A 98 -27.44 -16.97 -7.78
N VAL A 99 -26.98 -15.83 -7.27
CA VAL A 99 -25.63 -15.64 -6.72
C VAL A 99 -25.67 -15.58 -5.19
N LEU A 100 -24.85 -16.37 -4.52
CA LEU A 100 -24.62 -16.31 -3.09
C LEU A 100 -23.25 -15.67 -2.82
N VAL A 101 -23.22 -14.55 -2.11
CA VAL A 101 -21.98 -13.90 -1.65
C VAL A 101 -21.78 -14.19 -0.17
N ILE A 102 -20.65 -14.82 0.16
CA ILE A 102 -20.24 -15.16 1.53
C ILE A 102 -19.08 -14.25 1.92
N GLY A 103 -19.38 -13.26 2.75
CA GLY A 103 -18.50 -12.18 3.15
C GLY A 103 -19.04 -10.82 2.71
N ALA A 104 -19.18 -9.88 3.66
CA ALA A 104 -19.64 -8.50 3.41
C ALA A 104 -18.52 -7.49 3.71
N GLY A 105 -17.27 -7.87 3.42
CA GLY A 105 -16.10 -6.98 3.36
C GLY A 105 -16.09 -6.18 2.05
N GLY A 106 -14.99 -5.46 1.75
CA GLY A 106 -14.86 -4.66 0.53
C GLY A 106 -15.01 -5.49 -0.74
N MET A 107 -14.27 -6.60 -0.87
CA MET A 107 -14.34 -7.48 -2.03
C MET A 107 -15.73 -8.17 -2.16
N GLY A 108 -16.31 -8.63 -1.04
CA GLY A 108 -17.66 -9.19 -1.07
C GLY A 108 -18.73 -8.17 -1.46
N ALA A 109 -18.61 -6.93 -0.98
CA ALA A 109 -19.52 -5.85 -1.36
C ALA A 109 -19.37 -5.46 -2.84
N LEU A 110 -18.13 -5.43 -3.36
CA LEU A 110 -17.83 -5.22 -4.78
C LEU A 110 -18.42 -6.35 -5.63
N ALA A 111 -18.21 -7.62 -5.24
CA ALA A 111 -18.76 -8.78 -5.93
C ALA A 111 -20.29 -8.77 -5.97
N ALA A 112 -20.94 -8.51 -4.85
CA ALA A 112 -22.38 -8.39 -4.77
C ALA A 112 -22.92 -7.25 -5.66
N THR A 113 -22.23 -6.10 -5.68
CA THR A 113 -22.60 -4.95 -6.53
C THR A 113 -22.43 -5.28 -8.01
N ALA A 114 -21.33 -5.95 -8.38
CA ALA A 114 -21.10 -6.39 -9.76
C ALA A 114 -22.16 -7.38 -10.22
N ALA A 115 -22.46 -8.40 -9.42
CA ALA A 115 -23.51 -9.38 -9.73
C ALA A 115 -24.87 -8.70 -9.95
N ARG A 116 -25.26 -7.74 -9.06
CA ARG A 116 -26.51 -7.00 -9.23
C ARG A 116 -26.52 -6.14 -10.49
N ARG A 117 -25.40 -5.48 -10.84
CA ARG A 117 -25.28 -4.67 -12.07
C ARG A 117 -25.36 -5.53 -13.34
N MET A 118 -24.85 -6.75 -13.29
CA MET A 118 -24.94 -7.72 -14.40
C MET A 118 -26.31 -8.39 -14.50
N GLY A 119 -27.25 -8.06 -13.61
CA GLY A 119 -28.66 -8.43 -13.74
C GLY A 119 -29.00 -9.84 -13.28
N VAL A 120 -28.28 -10.41 -12.31
CA VAL A 120 -28.58 -11.75 -11.76
C VAL A 120 -30.02 -11.82 -11.20
N ALA A 121 -30.68 -12.98 -11.38
CA ALA A 121 -32.05 -13.21 -10.96
C ALA A 121 -32.23 -13.10 -9.44
N GLY A 122 -31.32 -13.72 -8.68
CA GLY A 122 -31.31 -13.70 -7.22
C GLY A 122 -29.94 -13.32 -6.64
N LEU A 123 -29.95 -12.55 -5.54
CA LEU A 123 -28.74 -12.24 -4.82
C LEU A 123 -28.93 -12.56 -3.33
N LEU A 124 -28.04 -13.41 -2.81
CA LEU A 124 -28.01 -13.84 -1.42
C LEU A 124 -26.74 -13.33 -0.78
N VAL A 125 -26.81 -12.88 0.47
CA VAL A 125 -25.64 -12.37 1.20
C VAL A 125 -25.56 -13.04 2.57
N ALA A 126 -24.44 -13.70 2.87
CA ALA A 126 -24.10 -14.26 4.17
C ALA A 126 -22.86 -13.57 4.75
N ASN A 127 -22.87 -13.25 6.03
CA ASN A 127 -21.69 -12.73 6.74
C ASN A 127 -21.74 -13.06 8.22
N ARG A 128 -20.57 -13.25 8.88
CA ARG A 128 -20.50 -13.50 10.33
C ARG A 128 -21.13 -12.38 11.14
N ASP A 129 -20.91 -11.12 10.73
CA ASP A 129 -21.58 -9.96 11.31
C ASP A 129 -22.90 -9.74 10.58
N PRO A 130 -24.04 -10.01 11.23
CA PRO A 130 -25.35 -9.88 10.62
C PRO A 130 -25.72 -8.42 10.30
N GLY A 131 -25.11 -7.45 10.99
CA GLY A 131 -25.30 -6.02 10.69
C GLY A 131 -24.74 -5.65 9.33
N ARG A 132 -23.53 -6.13 9.02
CA ARG A 132 -22.90 -5.94 7.69
C ARG A 132 -23.69 -6.65 6.58
N ALA A 133 -24.14 -7.88 6.82
CA ALA A 133 -24.97 -8.60 5.85
C ALA A 133 -26.25 -7.83 5.54
N ARG A 134 -27.00 -7.36 6.55
CA ARG A 134 -28.21 -6.55 6.37
C ARG A 134 -27.95 -5.25 5.65
N SER A 135 -26.88 -4.54 6.01
CA SER A 135 -26.52 -3.28 5.37
C SER A 135 -26.20 -3.45 3.89
N LEU A 136 -25.44 -4.50 3.51
CA LEU A 136 -25.11 -4.79 2.13
C LEU A 136 -26.36 -5.22 1.36
N ALA A 137 -27.12 -6.16 1.90
CA ALA A 137 -28.33 -6.69 1.27
C ALA A 137 -29.39 -5.59 1.04
N GLY A 138 -29.59 -4.69 2.00
CA GLY A 138 -30.57 -3.59 1.87
C GLY A 138 -30.22 -2.57 0.78
N ARG A 139 -28.92 -2.38 0.48
CA ARG A 139 -28.49 -1.50 -0.62
C ARG A 139 -28.67 -2.13 -2.01
N LEU A 140 -28.67 -3.47 -2.10
CA LEU A 140 -28.65 -4.20 -3.34
C LEU A 140 -29.94 -5.00 -3.60
N ASP A 141 -30.97 -4.81 -2.78
CA ASP A 141 -32.20 -5.61 -2.82
C ASP A 141 -31.88 -7.13 -2.83
N ALA A 142 -31.05 -7.55 -1.87
CA ALA A 142 -30.60 -8.93 -1.73
C ALA A 142 -31.22 -9.58 -0.49
N ARG A 143 -31.35 -10.90 -0.50
CA ARG A 143 -31.80 -11.69 0.63
C ARG A 143 -30.63 -11.97 1.58
N VAL A 144 -30.80 -11.72 2.87
CA VAL A 144 -29.83 -12.08 3.91
C VAL A 144 -29.95 -13.57 4.24
N VAL A 145 -28.81 -14.25 4.28
CA VAL A 145 -28.66 -15.62 4.77
C VAL A 145 -27.94 -15.58 6.11
N ASN A 146 -28.48 -16.28 7.13
CA ASN A 146 -27.77 -16.40 8.39
C ASN A 146 -26.45 -17.17 8.21
N TRP A 147 -25.44 -16.79 8.97
CA TRP A 147 -24.12 -17.44 8.88
C TRP A 147 -24.18 -18.94 9.11
N ALA A 148 -25.04 -19.41 10.03
CA ALA A 148 -25.23 -20.83 10.32
C ALA A 148 -25.83 -21.60 9.12
N ASP A 149 -26.64 -20.92 8.30
CA ASP A 149 -27.37 -21.52 7.19
C ASP A 149 -26.61 -21.41 5.85
N ARG A 150 -25.38 -20.87 5.83
CA ARG A 150 -24.61 -20.62 4.61
C ARG A 150 -24.40 -21.87 3.76
N GLU A 151 -24.15 -23.04 4.37
CA GLU A 151 -23.99 -24.31 3.64
C GLU A 151 -25.29 -24.81 3.01
N HIS A 152 -26.42 -24.62 3.70
CA HIS A 152 -27.73 -24.92 3.12
C HIS A 152 -28.06 -23.99 1.94
N ALA A 153 -27.65 -22.72 2.04
CA ALA A 153 -27.86 -21.75 0.97
C ALA A 153 -27.05 -22.05 -0.32
N LEU A 154 -26.01 -22.88 -0.25
CA LEU A 154 -25.30 -23.36 -1.44
C LEU A 154 -26.27 -24.07 -2.40
N ALA A 155 -27.22 -24.80 -1.88
CA ALA A 155 -28.20 -25.52 -2.71
C ALA A 155 -29.20 -24.60 -3.43
N ASP A 156 -29.28 -23.32 -3.03
CA ASP A 156 -30.14 -22.31 -3.65
C ASP A 156 -29.38 -21.41 -4.63
N ALA A 157 -28.06 -21.56 -4.74
CA ALA A 157 -27.20 -20.69 -5.53
C ALA A 157 -26.59 -21.44 -6.74
N ASP A 158 -26.57 -20.81 -7.90
CA ASP A 158 -25.89 -21.28 -9.10
C ASP A 158 -24.41 -20.83 -9.07
N VAL A 159 -24.14 -19.62 -8.57
CA VAL A 159 -22.81 -19.09 -8.39
C VAL A 159 -22.60 -18.75 -6.92
N VAL A 160 -21.47 -19.16 -6.38
CA VAL A 160 -21.05 -18.86 -5.00
C VAL A 160 -19.79 -18.03 -5.04
N ILE A 161 -19.79 -16.88 -4.39
CA ILE A 161 -18.62 -15.99 -4.31
C ILE A 161 -18.20 -15.88 -2.84
N THR A 162 -16.97 -16.26 -2.52
CA THR A 162 -16.44 -16.19 -1.15
C THR A 162 -15.37 -15.11 -1.01
N SER A 163 -15.43 -14.37 0.11
CA SER A 163 -14.45 -13.33 0.46
C SER A 163 -14.57 -13.00 1.96
N THR A 164 -14.22 -13.96 2.85
CA THR A 164 -14.50 -13.78 4.28
C THR A 164 -13.31 -13.28 5.10
N GLY A 165 -12.07 -13.47 4.65
CA GLY A 165 -10.87 -13.23 5.44
C GLY A 165 -10.77 -14.13 6.67
N ALA A 166 -11.39 -15.31 6.64
CA ALA A 166 -11.28 -16.31 7.69
C ALA A 166 -9.87 -16.93 7.69
N PRO A 167 -9.35 -17.39 8.85
CA PRO A 167 -8.04 -18.04 8.89
C PRO A 167 -8.04 -19.48 8.34
N GLY A 168 -9.15 -19.95 7.80
CA GLY A 168 -9.30 -21.31 7.25
C GLY A 168 -10.58 -21.47 6.45
N THR A 169 -10.79 -22.67 5.91
CA THR A 169 -11.88 -23.06 5.04
C THR A 169 -13.26 -22.73 5.63
N VAL A 170 -14.10 -22.11 4.83
CA VAL A 170 -15.50 -21.73 5.17
C VAL A 170 -16.49 -22.64 4.51
N ILE A 171 -16.16 -23.17 3.33
CA ILE A 171 -16.97 -24.10 2.54
C ILE A 171 -16.14 -25.34 2.27
N SER A 172 -16.58 -26.49 2.78
CA SER A 172 -15.93 -27.77 2.53
C SER A 172 -16.42 -28.45 1.25
N ALA A 173 -15.64 -29.41 0.72
CA ALA A 173 -16.02 -30.19 -0.46
C ALA A 173 -17.32 -30.97 -0.22
N GLU A 174 -17.49 -31.57 0.97
CA GLU A 174 -18.71 -32.29 1.32
C GLU A 174 -19.95 -31.37 1.36
N ALA A 175 -19.78 -30.10 1.73
CA ALA A 175 -20.90 -29.16 1.73
C ALA A 175 -21.36 -28.86 0.28
N VAL A 176 -20.41 -28.73 -0.66
CA VAL A 176 -20.71 -28.56 -2.09
C VAL A 176 -21.35 -29.81 -2.67
N GLU A 177 -20.85 -31.00 -2.38
CA GLU A 177 -21.44 -32.28 -2.79
C GLU A 177 -22.90 -32.40 -2.34
N ARG A 178 -23.19 -32.13 -1.05
CA ARG A 178 -24.56 -32.15 -0.51
C ARG A 178 -25.46 -31.13 -1.20
N ALA A 179 -24.94 -29.95 -1.48
CA ALA A 179 -25.69 -28.90 -2.18
C ALA A 179 -26.07 -29.33 -3.61
N LEU A 180 -25.11 -29.87 -4.36
CA LEU A 180 -25.33 -30.36 -5.72
C LEU A 180 -26.31 -31.54 -5.74
N ALA A 181 -26.18 -32.49 -4.82
CA ALA A 181 -27.14 -33.61 -4.69
C ALA A 181 -28.55 -33.10 -4.37
N SER A 182 -28.70 -32.11 -3.50
CA SER A 182 -29.98 -31.46 -3.19
C SER A 182 -30.58 -30.73 -4.40
N ARG A 183 -29.74 -30.05 -5.20
CA ARG A 183 -30.15 -29.38 -6.45
C ARG A 183 -30.68 -30.38 -7.48
N ALA A 184 -29.92 -31.46 -7.67
CA ALA A 184 -30.31 -32.52 -8.61
C ALA A 184 -31.68 -33.15 -8.22
N SER A 185 -31.90 -33.40 -6.92
CA SER A 185 -33.16 -33.98 -6.43
C SER A 185 -34.37 -33.06 -6.61
N ARG A 186 -34.16 -31.74 -6.65
CA ARG A 186 -35.21 -30.73 -6.84
C ARG A 186 -35.46 -30.39 -8.33
N GLY A 187 -34.64 -30.92 -9.24
CA GLY A 187 -34.67 -30.53 -10.66
C GLY A 187 -34.31 -29.05 -10.88
N ALA A 188 -33.54 -28.47 -9.97
CA ALA A 188 -33.21 -27.07 -10.02
C ALA A 188 -31.90 -26.84 -10.82
N GLY A 189 -32.03 -26.06 -11.91
CA GLY A 189 -30.90 -25.61 -12.72
C GLY A 189 -30.18 -26.69 -13.52
N SER A 190 -28.99 -26.40 -14.03
CA SER A 190 -28.13 -27.27 -14.84
C SER A 190 -27.50 -28.43 -14.06
N GLY A 191 -27.71 -28.52 -12.75
CA GLY A 191 -26.99 -29.46 -11.87
C GLY A 191 -25.52 -29.09 -11.66
N ALA A 192 -25.05 -27.96 -12.20
CA ALA A 192 -23.68 -27.44 -12.02
C ALA A 192 -23.67 -26.21 -11.12
N GLN A 193 -22.53 -25.94 -10.55
CA GLN A 193 -22.28 -24.76 -9.67
C GLN A 193 -20.91 -24.19 -9.92
N VAL A 194 -20.78 -22.87 -10.00
CA VAL A 194 -19.50 -22.17 -10.10
C VAL A 194 -19.20 -21.49 -8.77
N LEU A 195 -17.99 -21.75 -8.24
CA LEU A 195 -17.47 -21.14 -7.02
C LEU A 195 -16.32 -20.21 -7.36
N LEU A 196 -16.41 -18.95 -6.94
CA LEU A 196 -15.39 -17.93 -7.10
C LEU A 196 -14.80 -17.65 -5.71
N ASP A 197 -13.58 -18.12 -5.46
CA ASP A 197 -12.88 -17.88 -4.20
C ASP A 197 -11.98 -16.65 -4.33
N LEU A 198 -12.46 -15.52 -3.83
CA LEU A 198 -11.76 -14.24 -3.82
C LEU A 198 -10.98 -14.01 -2.53
N ALA A 199 -10.85 -15.00 -1.66
CA ALA A 199 -10.11 -14.90 -0.41
C ALA A 199 -8.62 -15.18 -0.62
N LEU A 200 -7.74 -14.45 0.09
CA LEU A 200 -6.29 -14.68 0.08
C LEU A 200 -5.90 -16.01 0.75
N VAL A 201 -6.56 -16.29 1.88
CA VAL A 201 -6.55 -17.61 2.50
C VAL A 201 -7.81 -18.28 2.03
N HIS A 202 -7.68 -19.38 1.29
CA HIS A 202 -8.81 -20.04 0.65
C HIS A 202 -9.98 -20.27 1.60
N ASP A 203 -11.12 -19.68 1.24
CA ASP A 203 -12.40 -19.88 1.90
C ASP A 203 -13.06 -21.21 1.46
N VAL A 204 -12.74 -21.67 0.25
CA VAL A 204 -13.27 -22.92 -0.33
C VAL A 204 -12.19 -24.00 -0.31
N ASP A 205 -12.59 -25.21 0.11
CA ASP A 205 -11.70 -26.36 0.10
C ASP A 205 -11.27 -26.69 -1.34
N ARG A 206 -9.97 -26.94 -1.53
CA ARG A 206 -9.40 -27.30 -2.84
C ARG A 206 -9.94 -28.64 -3.37
N ASP A 207 -10.36 -29.52 -2.51
CA ASP A 207 -10.95 -30.81 -2.90
C ASP A 207 -12.26 -30.65 -3.70
N VAL A 208 -12.86 -29.43 -3.69
CA VAL A 208 -13.98 -29.05 -4.58
C VAL A 208 -13.64 -29.21 -6.05
N HIS A 209 -12.37 -29.10 -6.47
CA HIS A 209 -11.93 -29.40 -7.85
C HIS A 209 -12.26 -30.85 -8.28
N GLY A 210 -12.38 -31.77 -7.34
CA GLY A 210 -12.77 -33.18 -7.58
C GLY A 210 -14.26 -33.41 -7.57
N VAL A 211 -15.09 -32.43 -7.20
CA VAL A 211 -16.53 -32.59 -7.07
C VAL A 211 -17.22 -32.48 -8.46
N ALA A 212 -17.87 -33.53 -8.87
CA ALA A 212 -18.57 -33.52 -10.15
C ALA A 212 -19.71 -32.47 -10.20
N GLY A 213 -19.69 -31.61 -11.19
CA GLY A 213 -20.66 -30.51 -11.33
C GLY A 213 -20.24 -29.21 -10.62
N ALA A 214 -19.13 -29.19 -9.86
CA ALA A 214 -18.58 -27.98 -9.33
C ALA A 214 -17.42 -27.45 -10.21
N THR A 215 -17.34 -26.14 -10.38
CA THR A 215 -16.18 -25.44 -10.96
C THR A 215 -15.67 -24.43 -9.96
N LEU A 216 -14.46 -24.62 -9.45
CA LEU A 216 -13.81 -23.69 -8.52
C LEU A 216 -12.79 -22.82 -9.28
N LEU A 217 -12.91 -21.50 -9.13
CA LEU A 217 -11.96 -20.52 -9.64
C LEU A 217 -11.47 -19.65 -8.49
N GLY A 218 -10.19 -19.73 -8.19
CA GLY A 218 -9.53 -18.86 -7.21
C GLY A 218 -8.94 -17.60 -7.86
N LEU A 219 -8.30 -16.76 -7.03
CA LEU A 219 -7.70 -15.50 -7.50
C LEU A 219 -6.63 -15.70 -8.58
N ALA A 220 -5.87 -16.80 -8.51
CA ALA A 220 -4.81 -17.10 -9.48
C ALA A 220 -5.41 -17.41 -10.86
N GLU A 221 -6.44 -18.24 -10.92
CA GLU A 221 -7.14 -18.60 -12.15
C GLU A 221 -7.87 -17.39 -12.75
N LEU A 222 -8.55 -16.60 -11.92
CA LEU A 222 -9.19 -15.36 -12.35
C LEU A 222 -8.17 -14.33 -12.86
N GLY A 223 -7.01 -14.21 -12.20
CA GLY A 223 -5.89 -13.39 -12.65
C GLY A 223 -5.33 -13.84 -13.99
N ALA A 224 -5.22 -15.15 -14.23
CA ALA A 224 -4.77 -15.70 -15.51
C ALA A 224 -5.77 -15.35 -16.64
N LEU A 225 -7.07 -15.46 -16.41
CA LEU A 225 -8.10 -15.06 -17.38
C LEU A 225 -7.99 -13.59 -17.80
N LEU A 226 -7.60 -12.70 -16.88
CA LEU A 226 -7.35 -11.29 -17.18
C LEU A 226 -6.01 -11.06 -17.87
N SER A 227 -4.98 -11.90 -17.59
CA SER A 227 -3.62 -11.73 -18.12
C SER A 227 -3.49 -12.17 -19.57
N GLU A 228 -4.36 -13.04 -20.06
CA GLU A 228 -4.45 -13.41 -21.48
C GLU A 228 -4.87 -12.24 -22.37
N GLY A 229 -5.35 -11.13 -21.77
CA GLY A 229 -5.75 -9.89 -22.41
C GLY A 229 -4.85 -8.68 -22.10
N ALA A 230 -3.50 -8.77 -22.20
CA ALA A 230 -2.52 -7.68 -22.03
C ALA A 230 -2.41 -7.09 -20.62
N SER A 231 -1.19 -6.64 -20.24
CA SER A 231 -0.94 -5.88 -18.99
C SER A 231 -1.93 -4.72 -18.88
N SER A 232 -2.77 -4.72 -17.87
CA SER A 232 -3.77 -3.65 -17.66
C SER A 232 -3.07 -2.28 -17.60
N PRO A 233 -3.45 -1.32 -18.44
CA PRO A 233 -2.87 0.02 -18.44
C PRO A 233 -3.03 0.71 -17.09
N GLU A 234 -4.06 0.35 -16.32
CA GLU A 234 -4.32 0.86 -14.97
C GLU A 234 -3.26 0.38 -13.99
N ILE A 235 -2.83 -0.88 -14.08
CA ILE A 235 -1.73 -1.43 -13.25
C ILE A 235 -0.41 -0.75 -13.62
N SER A 236 -0.14 -0.53 -14.92
CA SER A 236 1.06 0.17 -15.37
C SER A 236 1.08 1.60 -14.82
N ALA A 237 0.00 2.36 -14.99
CA ALA A 237 -0.11 3.72 -14.46
C ALA A 237 0.06 3.77 -12.93
N ALA A 238 -0.49 2.80 -12.20
CA ALA A 238 -0.33 2.69 -10.75
C ALA A 238 1.13 2.43 -10.36
N ARG A 239 1.85 1.55 -11.08
CA ARG A 239 3.29 1.29 -10.86
C ARG A 239 4.14 2.52 -11.16
N ASP A 240 3.86 3.23 -12.24
CA ASP A 240 4.58 4.45 -12.62
C ASP A 240 4.43 5.52 -11.54
N LEU A 241 3.22 5.71 -11.02
CA LEU A 241 2.95 6.65 -9.93
C LEU A 241 3.70 6.25 -8.65
N VAL A 242 3.62 4.98 -8.25
CA VAL A 242 4.37 4.48 -7.07
C VAL A 242 5.87 4.67 -7.26
N THR A 243 6.39 4.40 -8.46
CA THR A 243 7.81 4.59 -8.79
C THR A 243 8.23 6.06 -8.63
N ALA A 244 7.45 6.98 -9.16
CA ALA A 244 7.70 8.43 -9.02
C ALA A 244 7.70 8.86 -7.54
N GLU A 245 6.75 8.36 -6.75
CA GLU A 245 6.66 8.66 -5.31
C GLU A 245 7.83 8.07 -4.51
N VAL A 246 8.32 6.88 -4.88
CA VAL A 246 9.52 6.28 -4.27
C VAL A 246 10.75 7.14 -4.54
N VAL A 247 10.93 7.60 -5.78
CA VAL A 247 12.05 8.49 -6.15
C VAL A 247 11.97 9.80 -5.34
N ALA A 248 10.80 10.42 -5.27
CA ALA A 248 10.58 11.65 -4.50
C ALA A 248 10.86 11.43 -3.00
N HIS A 249 10.37 10.33 -2.42
CA HIS A 249 10.62 9.98 -1.02
C HIS A 249 12.10 9.80 -0.70
N VAL A 250 12.84 9.12 -1.58
CA VAL A 250 14.28 8.91 -1.43
C VAL A 250 15.02 10.25 -1.48
N ALA A 251 14.67 11.13 -2.42
CA ALA A 251 15.27 12.46 -2.51
C ALA A 251 14.98 13.32 -1.25
N GLU A 252 13.75 13.32 -0.77
CA GLU A 252 13.36 14.03 0.47
C GLU A 252 14.14 13.52 1.69
N ARG A 253 14.23 12.20 1.85
CA ARG A 253 15.00 11.57 2.94
C ARG A 253 16.50 11.89 2.85
N ALA A 254 17.05 11.91 1.65
CA ALA A 254 18.45 12.30 1.44
C ALA A 254 18.69 13.78 1.82
N ALA A 255 17.76 14.67 1.47
CA ALA A 255 17.82 16.08 1.86
C ALA A 255 17.70 16.26 3.39
N GLU A 256 16.80 15.53 4.05
CA GLU A 256 16.67 15.54 5.51
C GLU A 256 17.96 15.06 6.23
N ALA A 257 18.63 14.05 5.67
CA ALA A 257 19.84 13.47 6.27
C ALA A 257 21.01 14.44 6.37
N VAL A 258 21.07 15.47 5.53
CA VAL A 258 22.15 16.48 5.56
C VAL A 258 21.87 17.66 6.50
N VAL A 259 20.64 17.84 6.95
CA VAL A 259 20.23 18.96 7.83
C VAL A 259 21.06 19.00 9.13
N PRO A 260 21.30 17.88 9.83
CA PRO A 260 22.13 17.90 11.04
C PRO A 260 23.55 18.40 10.78
N THR A 261 24.18 17.96 9.69
CA THR A 261 25.54 18.41 9.31
C THR A 261 25.59 19.91 9.04
N VAL A 262 24.59 20.45 8.32
CA VAL A 262 24.50 21.90 8.06
C VAL A 262 24.30 22.69 9.36
N ARG A 263 23.48 22.17 10.29
CA ARG A 263 23.27 22.79 11.60
C ARG A 263 24.56 22.79 12.45
N ALA A 264 25.25 21.65 12.52
CA ALA A 264 26.50 21.51 13.23
C ALA A 264 27.56 22.48 12.67
N LEU A 265 27.71 22.55 11.34
CA LEU A 265 28.62 23.47 10.67
C LEU A 265 28.34 24.93 11.05
N ARG A 266 27.10 25.37 11.09
CA ARG A 266 26.71 26.73 11.49
C ARG A 266 26.99 26.97 12.97
N ALA A 267 26.65 26.01 13.84
CA ALA A 267 26.91 26.12 15.28
C ALA A 267 28.40 26.24 15.57
N THR A 268 29.27 25.47 14.91
CA THR A 268 30.72 25.57 15.02
C THR A 268 31.23 26.94 14.59
N ALA A 269 30.74 27.49 13.49
CA ALA A 269 31.12 28.83 13.02
C ALA A 269 30.68 29.94 13.98
N GLU A 270 29.47 29.84 14.55
CA GLU A 270 28.97 30.79 15.57
C GLU A 270 29.81 30.71 16.85
N GLN A 271 30.25 29.51 17.27
CA GLN A 271 31.12 29.34 18.42
C GLN A 271 32.48 30.01 18.17
N ILE A 272 33.09 29.77 17.00
CA ILE A 272 34.37 30.44 16.63
C ILE A 272 34.21 31.95 16.64
N LEU A 273 33.10 32.48 16.10
CA LEU A 273 32.81 33.91 16.12
C LEU A 273 32.74 34.44 17.56
N THR A 274 32.01 33.76 18.43
CA THR A 274 31.85 34.13 19.84
C THR A 274 33.20 34.16 20.55
N ASP A 275 34.03 33.15 20.32
CA ASP A 275 35.37 33.06 20.94
C ASP A 275 36.30 34.16 20.45
N GLU A 276 36.27 34.53 19.17
CA GLU A 276 37.08 35.61 18.61
C GLU A 276 36.59 37.00 19.07
N LEU A 277 35.29 37.23 19.18
CA LEU A 277 34.77 38.47 19.78
C LEU A 277 35.15 38.59 21.24
N ALA A 278 35.08 37.51 22.03
CA ALA A 278 35.54 37.50 23.41
C ALA A 278 37.06 37.72 23.51
N ARG A 279 37.86 37.26 22.56
CA ARG A 279 39.28 37.53 22.46
C ARG A 279 39.57 39.02 22.16
N LEU A 280 38.78 39.62 21.25
CA LEU A 280 38.84 41.03 20.91
C LEU A 280 38.55 41.89 22.14
N ASP A 281 37.48 41.56 22.89
CA ASP A 281 37.09 42.28 24.11
C ASP A 281 38.20 42.22 25.20
N ARG A 282 38.87 41.07 25.37
CA ARG A 282 39.97 40.91 26.31
C ARG A 282 41.22 41.73 25.97
N ARG A 283 41.38 42.19 24.71
CA ARG A 283 42.53 43.00 24.28
C ARG A 283 42.41 44.48 24.62
N ASP A 284 41.26 44.92 25.10
CA ASP A 284 40.96 46.29 25.49
C ASP A 284 41.52 47.33 24.49
N LEU A 285 41.11 47.22 23.23
CA LEU A 285 41.60 48.07 22.15
C LEU A 285 40.95 49.47 22.14
N GLY A 286 40.20 49.81 23.19
CA GLY A 286 39.52 51.11 23.31
C GLY A 286 38.47 51.36 22.22
N LEU A 287 37.84 50.32 21.67
CA LEU A 287 36.81 50.46 20.66
C LEU A 287 35.53 51.04 21.26
N ALA A 288 34.96 52.06 20.64
CA ALA A 288 33.63 52.51 20.98
C ALA A 288 32.58 51.41 20.67
N ASP A 289 31.48 51.40 21.44
CA ASP A 289 30.40 50.40 21.26
C ASP A 289 29.89 50.28 19.82
N SER A 290 29.80 51.40 19.11
CA SER A 290 29.39 51.42 17.70
C SER A 290 30.42 50.76 16.78
N GLN A 291 31.70 50.88 17.04
CA GLN A 291 32.77 50.26 16.28
C GLN A 291 32.82 48.74 16.55
N ARG A 292 32.66 48.35 17.81
CA ARG A 292 32.53 46.94 18.18
C ARG A 292 31.34 46.27 17.48
N ALA A 293 30.18 46.92 17.51
CA ALA A 293 28.99 46.41 16.84
C ALA A 293 29.16 46.28 15.30
N GLU A 294 29.94 47.19 14.68
CA GLU A 294 30.23 47.09 13.25
C GLU A 294 31.18 45.92 12.93
N VAL A 295 32.18 45.68 13.77
CA VAL A 295 33.07 44.50 13.68
C VAL A 295 32.26 43.22 13.79
N GLU A 296 31.39 43.12 14.79
CA GLU A 296 30.50 41.96 14.97
C GLU A 296 29.62 41.71 13.72
N ARG A 297 28.97 42.75 13.21
CA ARG A 297 28.18 42.67 11.98
C ARG A 297 29.02 42.25 10.77
N ALA A 298 30.25 42.76 10.66
CA ALA A 298 31.13 42.40 9.57
C ALA A 298 31.54 40.91 9.61
N MET A 299 31.84 40.40 10.82
CA MET A 299 32.20 39.01 11.03
C MET A 299 30.99 38.06 10.76
N HIS A 300 29.78 38.42 11.18
CA HIS A 300 28.57 37.66 10.81
C HIS A 300 28.38 37.60 9.30
N ARG A 301 28.50 38.75 8.61
CA ARG A 301 28.41 38.77 7.13
C ARG A 301 29.48 37.91 6.44
N LEU A 302 30.67 37.83 7.01
CA LEU A 302 31.76 37.00 6.50
C LEU A 302 31.39 35.51 6.62
N ILE A 303 30.95 35.08 7.81
CA ILE A 303 30.52 33.70 8.09
C ILE A 303 29.36 33.31 7.16
N ASP A 304 28.33 34.15 7.05
CA ASP A 304 27.20 33.87 6.17
C ASP A 304 27.63 33.68 4.73
N LYS A 305 28.55 34.55 4.21
CA LYS A 305 29.06 34.40 2.85
C LYS A 305 29.90 33.14 2.65
N LEU A 306 30.74 32.78 3.64
CA LEU A 306 31.57 31.57 3.58
C LEU A 306 30.73 30.29 3.62
N LEU A 307 29.69 30.24 4.44
CA LEU A 307 28.86 29.06 4.64
C LEU A 307 27.71 28.94 3.63
N HIS A 308 27.35 30.03 2.93
CA HIS A 308 26.23 30.01 1.98
C HIS A 308 26.43 28.96 0.89
N THR A 309 27.54 29.04 0.17
CA THR A 309 27.79 28.13 -0.96
C THR A 309 27.88 26.66 -0.54
N PRO A 310 28.68 26.26 0.49
CA PRO A 310 28.70 24.89 0.96
C PRO A 310 27.33 24.37 1.38
N THR A 311 26.54 25.16 2.12
CA THR A 311 25.24 24.71 2.64
C THR A 311 24.19 24.56 1.53
N VAL A 312 24.19 25.42 0.52
CA VAL A 312 23.32 25.30 -0.66
C VAL A 312 23.71 24.07 -1.48
N ARG A 313 25.01 23.91 -1.77
CA ARG A 313 25.50 22.79 -2.58
C ARG A 313 25.24 21.42 -1.96
N VAL A 314 25.41 21.27 -0.64
CA VAL A 314 25.10 20.00 0.03
C VAL A 314 23.63 19.66 -0.09
N LYS A 315 22.71 20.63 -0.02
CA LYS A 315 21.29 20.40 -0.23
C LYS A 315 20.99 19.99 -1.66
N GLU A 316 21.52 20.69 -2.67
CA GLU A 316 21.35 20.35 -4.09
C GLU A 316 21.88 18.94 -4.42
N LEU A 317 23.02 18.57 -3.84
CA LEU A 317 23.61 17.25 -4.05
C LEU A 317 22.86 16.15 -3.28
N ALA A 318 22.24 16.48 -2.15
CA ALA A 318 21.35 15.58 -1.42
C ALA A 318 20.11 15.23 -2.26
N GLU A 319 19.50 16.21 -2.93
CA GLU A 319 18.37 16.00 -3.84
C GLU A 319 18.74 15.09 -5.02
N ARG A 320 20.01 15.05 -5.41
CA ARG A 320 20.56 14.14 -6.45
C ARG A 320 21.04 12.78 -5.91
N GLY A 321 20.78 12.47 -4.64
CA GLY A 321 21.17 11.20 -4.00
C GLY A 321 22.63 11.12 -3.54
N GLN A 322 23.42 12.19 -3.67
CA GLN A 322 24.85 12.23 -3.30
C GLN A 322 25.12 12.92 -1.97
N GLY A 323 24.08 13.37 -1.26
CA GLY A 323 24.19 14.18 -0.06
C GLY A 323 24.97 13.55 1.11
N GLY A 324 24.90 12.23 1.24
CA GLY A 324 25.58 11.52 2.35
C GLY A 324 27.11 11.62 2.29
N ASP A 325 27.70 11.49 1.11
CA ASP A 325 29.14 11.57 0.92
C ASP A 325 29.67 13.00 1.16
N TYR A 326 28.94 13.99 0.67
CA TYR A 326 29.29 15.40 0.88
C TYR A 326 29.07 15.85 2.34
N ALA A 327 28.02 15.36 3.00
CA ALA A 327 27.82 15.62 4.43
C ALA A 327 28.95 15.03 5.27
N ARG A 328 29.42 13.82 4.93
CA ARG A 328 30.58 13.19 5.56
C ARG A 328 31.86 14.01 5.34
N ALA A 329 32.13 14.38 4.08
CA ALA A 329 33.28 15.22 3.74
C ALA A 329 33.28 16.56 4.51
N LEU A 330 32.11 17.22 4.61
CA LEU A 330 32.01 18.44 5.45
C LEU A 330 32.26 18.17 6.94
N SER A 331 31.75 17.05 7.46
CA SER A 331 31.99 16.68 8.87
C SER A 331 33.45 16.45 9.13
N GLU A 332 34.18 15.80 8.20
CA GLU A 332 35.62 15.56 8.32
C GLU A 332 36.43 16.84 8.13
N LEU A 333 36.11 17.70 7.13
CA LEU A 333 36.83 18.93 6.83
C LEU A 333 36.70 20.01 7.92
N PHE A 334 35.58 20.05 8.62
CA PHE A 334 35.27 21.02 9.65
C PHE A 334 35.29 20.44 11.06
N ASP A 335 35.78 19.19 11.21
CA ASP A 335 35.89 18.47 12.50
C ASP A 335 34.60 18.53 13.33
N LEU A 336 33.47 18.30 12.66
CA LEU A 336 32.16 18.32 13.30
C LEU A 336 31.98 17.06 14.16
N HIS A 337 31.68 17.22 15.45
CA HIS A 337 31.56 16.10 16.37
C HIS A 337 30.44 15.15 16.01
N PRO A 338 30.63 13.82 16.03
CA PRO A 338 29.60 12.82 15.69
C PRO A 338 28.32 12.88 16.55
N ALA A 339 28.43 13.44 17.77
CA ALA A 339 27.30 13.68 18.65
C ALA A 339 26.33 14.74 18.08
N ASP A 340 26.87 15.69 17.32
CA ASP A 340 26.10 16.79 16.71
C ASP A 340 25.54 16.41 15.32
N VAL A 341 26.14 15.37 14.73
CA VAL A 341 25.76 14.86 13.37
C VAL A 341 25.22 13.44 13.47
N ARG A 342 23.92 13.28 13.71
CA ARG A 342 23.26 11.97 13.61
C ARG A 342 23.06 11.61 12.13
N MET A 343 24.06 10.98 11.53
CA MET A 343 23.95 10.45 10.18
C MET A 343 23.22 9.11 10.18
N VAL A 344 22.06 9.07 9.54
CA VAL A 344 21.43 7.81 9.10
C VAL A 344 21.93 7.55 7.68
N SER A 345 23.10 6.90 7.55
CA SER A 345 23.60 6.45 6.25
C SER A 345 22.80 5.23 5.80
N ALA A 346 21.94 5.38 4.79
CA ALA A 346 21.39 4.28 4.04
C ALA A 346 22.06 4.25 2.64
N PRO A 347 22.62 3.09 2.21
CA PRO A 347 23.10 2.93 0.83
C PRO A 347 21.95 3.10 -0.16
N VAL A 348 22.25 3.74 -1.29
CA VAL A 348 21.26 4.02 -2.36
C VAL A 348 21.28 2.85 -3.35
N ASP A 349 20.61 1.75 -3.00
CA ASP A 349 20.33 0.67 -3.96
C ASP A 349 18.86 0.73 -4.38
N LEU A 350 18.61 1.07 -5.64
CA LEU A 350 17.27 1.03 -6.21
C LEU A 350 16.77 -0.43 -6.29
N PRO A 351 15.47 -0.70 -6.10
CA PRO A 351 14.91 -2.04 -6.27
C PRO A 351 15.18 -2.56 -7.68
N VAL A 352 15.57 -3.85 -7.81
CA VAL A 352 15.96 -4.51 -9.07
C VAL A 352 14.88 -4.41 -10.17
N TRP A 353 13.62 -4.28 -9.81
CA TRP A 353 12.53 -4.10 -10.76
C TRP A 353 12.48 -2.69 -11.40
N LEU A 354 13.19 -1.70 -10.84
CA LEU A 354 13.38 -0.39 -11.47
C LEU A 354 14.49 -0.40 -12.53
N GLU A 355 15.39 -1.41 -12.52
CA GLU A 355 16.50 -1.51 -13.46
C GLU A 355 16.13 -2.25 -14.76
N THR A 356 15.04 -3.03 -14.78
CA THR A 356 14.73 -3.94 -15.89
C THR A 356 13.98 -3.32 -17.08
N GLU A 357 13.50 -2.08 -17.01
CA GLU A 357 12.79 -1.45 -18.12
C GLU A 357 13.62 -0.48 -18.98
N GLY A 358 14.90 -0.21 -18.62
CA GLY A 358 15.78 0.70 -19.36
C GLY A 358 16.64 0.05 -20.48
N GLY A 359 16.56 -1.24 -20.69
CA GLY A 359 17.53 -1.97 -21.51
C GLY A 359 16.97 -2.92 -22.56
N ARG A 360 16.01 -2.53 -23.39
CA ARG A 360 15.79 -3.12 -24.71
C ARG A 360 15.38 -2.05 -25.72
N ARG A 361 16.36 -1.58 -26.46
CA ARG A 361 16.21 -1.11 -27.83
C ARG A 361 16.72 -2.20 -28.76
#